data_d67f70b09d938a518c9a85b14879b56f
#
_entry.id   d67f70b09d938a518c9a85b14879b56f
#
_cell.length_a   1.000
_cell.length_b   1.000
_cell.length_c   1.000
_cell.angle_alpha   90.00
_cell.angle_beta   90.00
_cell.angle_gamma   90.00
#
_symmetry.space_group_name_H-M   'P 1'
#
loop_
_entity.id
_entity.type
_entity.pdbx_description
1 polymer ?
#
loop_
_entity_poly.entity_id
_entity_poly.type
_entity_poly.pdbx_seq_one_letter_code
_entity_poly.pdbx_strand_id
1 'polypeptide(L)'
;KKKAYDDQGPPALLEYKGREIARTMHWQGAPWLMRKLREEEEKTSEMIKELKLKPGISVADIGSGNGYHTLMMAKIIGEKGQAYAVDIQPEMLIMLEERAKKAGMENIKLIENRFWDADLPEKSVDFVLMADVYHEFSHPQQMLSSIKKSLKEDGVVCLLEFKSEDPK
;
A
#
# COMPACT_ATOMS: atom_id res chain seq x y z
N LYS A 1 11.40 -18.25 -0.22
CA LYS A 1 10.10 -18.75 0.29
C LYS A 1 9.00 -18.11 -0.56
N LYS A 2 8.34 -18.95 -1.40
CA LYS A 2 7.36 -18.54 -2.41
C LYS A 2 5.98 -18.30 -1.78
N LYS A 3 5.68 -17.12 -1.22
CA LYS A 3 4.31 -16.81 -0.79
C LYS A 3 3.46 -16.12 -1.87
N ALA A 4 4.01 -15.18 -2.61
CA ALA A 4 3.27 -14.44 -3.62
C ALA A 4 2.91 -15.25 -4.87
N TYR A 5 3.60 -16.35 -5.11
CA TYR A 5 3.47 -17.20 -6.31
C TYR A 5 2.97 -18.61 -5.99
N ASP A 6 2.22 -18.77 -4.89
CA ASP A 6 1.61 -20.06 -4.58
C ASP A 6 0.46 -20.33 -5.55
N ASP A 7 0.57 -21.43 -6.33
CA ASP A 7 -0.36 -21.84 -7.40
C ASP A 7 -1.80 -22.18 -6.91
N GLN A 8 -2.11 -21.92 -5.65
CA GLN A 8 -3.41 -22.23 -5.04
C GLN A 8 -4.41 -21.06 -5.06
N GLY A 9 -4.03 -19.93 -5.65
CA GLY A 9 -4.92 -18.77 -5.80
C GLY A 9 -5.91 -18.89 -6.96
N PRO A 10 -6.93 -18.02 -7.00
CA PRO A 10 -7.81 -17.93 -8.15
C PRO A 10 -7.04 -17.50 -9.39
N PRO A 11 -7.55 -17.72 -10.62
CA PRO A 11 -6.90 -17.29 -11.84
C PRO A 11 -6.74 -15.77 -11.89
N ALA A 12 -5.55 -15.30 -12.29
CA ALA A 12 -5.29 -13.88 -12.49
C ALA A 12 -6.08 -13.35 -13.70
N LEU A 13 -6.64 -12.16 -13.56
CA LEU A 13 -7.30 -11.44 -14.64
C LEU A 13 -6.27 -10.59 -15.40
N LEU A 14 -6.48 -10.43 -16.70
CA LEU A 14 -5.73 -9.48 -17.54
C LEU A 14 -6.53 -8.18 -17.79
N GLU A 15 -7.85 -8.27 -17.62
CA GLU A 15 -8.78 -7.16 -17.75
C GLU A 15 -9.85 -7.24 -16.66
N TYR A 16 -10.30 -6.10 -16.16
CA TYR A 16 -11.40 -6.00 -15.21
C TYR A 16 -12.30 -4.81 -15.52
N LYS A 17 -13.58 -5.10 -15.82
CA LYS A 17 -14.60 -4.10 -16.14
C LYS A 17 -14.20 -3.12 -17.26
N GLY A 18 -13.61 -3.65 -18.33
CA GLY A 18 -13.19 -2.86 -19.49
C GLY A 18 -11.86 -2.13 -19.32
N ARG A 19 -11.14 -2.36 -18.22
CA ARG A 19 -9.83 -1.79 -17.97
C ARG A 19 -8.76 -2.89 -17.99
N GLU A 20 -7.73 -2.70 -18.81
CA GLU A 20 -6.53 -3.55 -18.76
C GLU A 20 -5.85 -3.43 -17.40
N ILE A 21 -5.39 -4.56 -16.86
CA ILE A 21 -4.66 -4.60 -15.60
C ILE A 21 -3.18 -4.36 -15.89
N ALA A 22 -2.62 -3.32 -15.29
CA ALA A 22 -1.22 -2.97 -15.45
C ALA A 22 -0.29 -4.02 -14.82
N ARG A 23 0.91 -4.12 -15.35
CA ARG A 23 1.95 -4.95 -14.75
C ARG A 23 2.51 -4.26 -13.50
N THR A 24 2.70 -5.03 -12.44
CA THR A 24 3.37 -4.56 -11.23
C THR A 24 4.77 -4.04 -11.55
N MET A 25 5.06 -2.85 -11.05
CA MET A 25 6.41 -2.26 -11.17
C MET A 25 7.42 -3.13 -10.41
N HIS A 26 8.46 -3.58 -11.10
CA HIS A 26 9.51 -4.39 -10.49
C HIS A 26 10.28 -3.60 -9.43
N TRP A 27 10.70 -4.22 -8.34
CA TRP A 27 11.42 -3.59 -7.22
C TRP A 27 12.68 -2.82 -7.63
N GLN A 28 13.32 -3.18 -8.73
CA GLN A 28 14.45 -2.42 -9.29
C GLN A 28 14.07 -0.98 -9.70
N GLY A 29 12.79 -0.70 -9.89
CA GLY A 29 12.24 0.64 -10.08
C GLY A 29 12.13 1.48 -8.81
N ALA A 30 12.41 0.91 -7.63
CA ALA A 30 12.27 1.58 -6.35
C ALA A 30 13.00 2.95 -6.23
N PRO A 31 14.17 3.19 -6.87
CA PRO A 31 14.79 4.51 -6.85
C PRO A 31 13.89 5.61 -7.44
N TRP A 32 13.05 5.29 -8.43
CA TRP A 32 12.10 6.23 -9.00
C TRP A 32 11.06 6.71 -7.99
N LEU A 33 10.64 5.84 -7.07
CA LEU A 33 9.69 6.19 -5.98
C LEU A 33 10.26 7.24 -5.03
N MET A 34 11.59 7.44 -5.04
CA MET A 34 12.31 8.39 -4.17
C MET A 34 12.88 9.58 -4.94
N ARG A 35 12.40 9.83 -6.17
CA ARG A 35 12.88 10.95 -7.00
C ARG A 35 12.63 12.29 -6.31
N LYS A 36 13.58 13.21 -6.45
CA LYS A 36 13.55 14.51 -5.76
C LYS A 36 12.33 15.37 -6.11
N LEU A 37 11.82 15.22 -7.35
CA LEU A 37 10.67 16.00 -7.82
C LEU A 37 9.31 15.42 -7.40
N ARG A 38 9.29 14.24 -6.77
CA ARG A 38 8.04 13.54 -6.42
C ARG A 38 7.07 14.42 -5.62
N GLU A 39 7.57 15.17 -4.65
CA GLU A 39 6.74 16.06 -3.85
C GLU A 39 6.11 17.20 -4.67
N GLU A 40 6.86 17.74 -5.65
CA GLU A 40 6.36 18.79 -6.56
C GLU A 40 5.32 18.24 -7.53
N GLU A 41 5.52 17.01 -8.02
CA GLU A 41 4.66 16.34 -8.99
C GLU A 41 3.36 15.82 -8.35
N GLU A 42 3.46 15.19 -7.19
CA GLU A 42 2.36 14.44 -6.56
C GLU A 42 1.75 15.18 -5.35
N LYS A 43 2.40 16.24 -4.85
CA LYS A 43 1.99 16.99 -3.64
C LYS A 43 1.66 16.05 -2.47
N THR A 44 2.51 15.05 -2.26
CA THR A 44 2.27 13.97 -1.31
C THR A 44 2.04 14.46 0.12
N SER A 45 2.79 15.49 0.56
CA SER A 45 2.61 16.08 1.90
C SER A 45 1.23 16.69 2.08
N GLU A 46 0.68 17.33 1.03
CA GLU A 46 -0.67 17.89 1.04
C GLU A 46 -1.71 16.75 1.06
N MET A 47 -1.54 15.73 0.21
CA MET A 47 -2.39 14.55 0.18
C MET A 47 -2.44 13.87 1.55
N ILE A 48 -1.29 13.55 2.15
CA ILE A 48 -1.21 12.91 3.47
C ILE A 48 -1.91 13.75 4.55
N LYS A 49 -1.79 15.07 4.52
CA LYS A 49 -2.48 15.98 5.44
C LYS A 49 -4.01 15.88 5.31
N GLU A 50 -4.51 15.78 4.06
CA GLU A 50 -5.94 15.67 3.79
C GLU A 50 -6.54 14.31 4.21
N LEU A 51 -5.71 13.27 4.41
CA LEU A 51 -6.17 12.00 4.98
C LEU A 51 -6.66 12.16 6.43
N LYS A 52 -6.30 13.26 7.12
CA LYS A 52 -6.73 13.62 8.49
C LYS A 52 -6.52 12.48 9.50
N LEU A 53 -5.41 11.76 9.32
CA LEU A 53 -5.02 10.67 10.20
C LEU A 53 -4.84 11.17 11.65
N LYS A 54 -5.25 10.36 12.60
CA LYS A 54 -5.15 10.70 14.03
C LYS A 54 -4.05 9.89 14.71
N PRO A 55 -3.38 10.44 15.74
CA PRO A 55 -2.48 9.66 16.57
C PRO A 55 -3.17 8.44 17.20
N GLY A 56 -2.45 7.32 17.25
CA GLY A 56 -2.90 6.08 17.90
C GLY A 56 -3.77 5.15 17.06
N ILE A 57 -4.16 5.53 15.83
CA ILE A 57 -4.91 4.65 14.92
C ILE A 57 -4.01 3.61 14.26
N SER A 58 -4.62 2.57 13.70
CA SER A 58 -3.95 1.60 12.83
C SER A 58 -4.23 1.91 11.37
N VAL A 59 -3.17 1.98 10.55
CA VAL A 59 -3.26 2.25 9.11
C VAL A 59 -2.62 1.13 8.30
N ALA A 60 -3.09 0.90 7.08
CA ALA A 60 -2.41 0.02 6.13
C ALA A 60 -2.11 0.76 4.83
N ASP A 61 -0.93 0.51 4.28
CA ASP A 61 -0.46 0.96 2.98
C ASP A 61 -0.35 -0.25 2.06
N ILE A 62 -1.28 -0.37 1.11
CA ILE A 62 -1.33 -1.50 0.17
C ILE A 62 -0.54 -1.14 -1.08
N GLY A 63 0.43 -2.00 -1.44
CA GLY A 63 1.43 -1.66 -2.44
C GLY A 63 2.43 -0.64 -1.88
N SER A 64 2.89 -0.87 -0.66
CA SER A 64 3.70 0.08 0.10
C SER A 64 5.05 0.42 -0.56
N GLY A 65 5.49 -0.42 -1.49
CA GLY A 65 6.80 -0.27 -2.13
C GLY A 65 7.91 -0.15 -1.08
N ASN A 66 8.83 0.76 -1.31
CA ASN A 66 9.92 1.06 -0.36
C ASN A 66 9.51 2.01 0.79
N GLY A 67 8.19 2.20 1.02
CA GLY A 67 7.65 2.89 2.19
C GLY A 67 7.57 4.41 2.11
N TYR A 68 7.44 4.98 0.93
CA TYR A 68 7.35 6.42 0.79
C TYR A 68 6.16 7.01 1.58
N HIS A 69 4.96 6.51 1.36
CA HIS A 69 3.76 6.93 2.10
C HIS A 69 3.70 6.31 3.50
N THR A 70 4.12 5.05 3.64
CA THR A 70 4.11 4.34 4.93
C THR A 70 4.82 5.10 6.03
N LEU A 71 6.06 5.61 5.77
CA LEU A 71 6.81 6.33 6.79
C LEU A 71 6.14 7.65 7.18
N MET A 72 5.52 8.34 6.23
CA MET A 72 4.76 9.57 6.50
C MET A 72 3.56 9.30 7.40
N MET A 73 2.77 8.27 7.09
CA MET A 73 1.62 7.87 7.91
C MET A 73 2.06 7.39 9.29
N ALA A 74 3.11 6.55 9.37
CA ALA A 74 3.65 6.04 10.64
C ALA A 74 4.09 7.16 11.58
N LYS A 75 4.68 8.22 11.03
CA LYS A 75 5.06 9.41 11.80
C LYS A 75 3.85 10.13 12.39
N ILE A 76 2.76 10.26 11.64
CA ILE A 76 1.54 10.97 12.07
C ILE A 76 0.80 10.19 13.15
N ILE A 77 0.63 8.87 12.96
CA ILE A 77 -0.07 8.04 13.94
C ILE A 77 0.72 7.84 15.24
N GLY A 78 2.06 8.04 15.18
CA GLY A 78 2.94 8.00 16.35
C GLY A 78 3.10 6.60 16.96
N GLU A 79 3.85 6.51 18.04
CA GLU A 79 4.27 5.25 18.69
C GLU A 79 3.08 4.38 19.19
N LYS A 80 1.94 5.00 19.49
CA LYS A 80 0.72 4.27 19.94
C LYS A 80 -0.11 3.73 18.79
N GLY A 81 0.16 4.16 17.54
CA GLY A 81 -0.48 3.67 16.33
C GLY A 81 0.32 2.52 15.70
N GLN A 82 -0.29 1.83 14.76
CA GLN A 82 0.36 0.77 13.99
C GLN A 82 0.22 1.03 12.49
N ALA A 83 1.32 1.08 11.77
CA ALA A 83 1.32 1.10 10.30
C ALA A 83 1.62 -0.31 9.77
N TYR A 84 0.75 -0.84 8.93
CA TYR A 84 0.98 -2.07 8.17
C TYR A 84 1.46 -1.70 6.78
N ALA A 85 2.67 -2.08 6.43
CA ALA A 85 3.24 -1.96 5.09
C ALA A 85 3.04 -3.28 4.36
N VAL A 86 2.20 -3.26 3.33
CA VAL A 86 1.76 -4.47 2.61
C VAL A 86 2.28 -4.41 1.18
N ASP A 87 3.12 -5.36 0.79
CA ASP A 87 3.65 -5.46 -0.58
C ASP A 87 3.89 -6.92 -0.97
N ILE A 88 3.72 -7.23 -2.25
CA ILE A 88 3.96 -8.58 -2.79
C ILE A 88 5.45 -8.86 -3.01
N GLN A 89 6.30 -7.83 -3.06
CA GLN A 89 7.72 -7.93 -3.33
C GLN A 89 8.53 -7.83 -2.03
N PRO A 90 9.14 -8.92 -1.56
CA PRO A 90 9.93 -8.91 -0.32
C PRO A 90 11.10 -7.93 -0.39
N GLU A 91 11.66 -7.68 -1.58
CA GLU A 91 12.74 -6.71 -1.77
C GLU A 91 12.29 -5.27 -1.45
N MET A 92 11.05 -4.91 -1.80
CA MET A 92 10.47 -3.62 -1.42
C MET A 92 10.36 -3.49 0.09
N LEU A 93 9.86 -4.53 0.76
CA LEU A 93 9.72 -4.56 2.21
C LEU A 93 11.07 -4.49 2.94
N ILE A 94 12.13 -5.12 2.40
CA ILE A 94 13.49 -5.02 2.95
C ILE A 94 13.98 -3.56 2.88
N MET A 95 13.81 -2.89 1.74
CA MET A 95 14.19 -1.48 1.60
C MET A 95 13.38 -0.57 2.55
N LEU A 96 12.10 -0.88 2.72
CA LEU A 96 11.24 -0.16 3.66
C LEU A 96 11.73 -0.35 5.10
N GLU A 97 12.06 -1.57 5.50
CA GLU A 97 12.57 -1.88 6.84
C GLU A 97 13.85 -1.11 7.15
N GLU A 98 14.79 -1.07 6.21
CA GLU A 98 16.03 -0.30 6.36
C GLU A 98 15.76 1.20 6.56
N ARG A 99 14.81 1.75 5.80
CA ARG A 99 14.40 3.16 5.93
C ARG A 99 13.71 3.44 7.26
N ALA A 100 12.81 2.56 7.70
CA ALA A 100 12.15 2.67 8.99
C ALA A 100 13.14 2.64 10.14
N LYS A 101 14.10 1.71 10.12
CA LYS A 101 15.19 1.64 11.10
C LYS A 101 16.04 2.92 11.13
N LYS A 102 16.43 3.46 9.97
CA LYS A 102 17.18 4.73 9.89
C LYS A 102 16.37 5.91 10.45
N ALA A 103 15.06 5.88 10.33
CA ALA A 103 14.15 6.90 10.85
C ALA A 103 13.78 6.69 12.34
N GLY A 104 14.24 5.60 12.97
CA GLY A 104 13.91 5.26 14.36
C GLY A 104 12.42 4.91 14.56
N MET A 105 11.76 4.38 13.53
CA MET A 105 10.34 4.03 13.59
C MET A 105 10.17 2.54 13.92
N GLU A 106 9.48 2.26 15.04
CA GLU A 106 9.21 0.90 15.52
C GLU A 106 7.73 0.49 15.34
N ASN A 107 6.89 1.42 14.92
CA ASN A 107 5.46 1.23 14.76
C ASN A 107 5.03 0.77 13.36
N ILE A 108 5.96 0.20 12.57
CA ILE A 108 5.70 -0.33 11.23
C ILE A 108 5.79 -1.85 11.25
N LYS A 109 4.76 -2.53 10.74
CA LYS A 109 4.72 -3.97 10.54
C LYS A 109 4.70 -4.30 9.05
N LEU A 110 5.64 -5.12 8.62
CA LEU A 110 5.78 -5.55 7.24
C LEU A 110 4.92 -6.79 6.97
N ILE A 111 4.20 -6.80 5.87
CA ILE A 111 3.38 -7.93 5.43
C ILE A 111 3.70 -8.21 3.96
N GLU A 112 4.32 -9.35 3.70
CA GLU A 112 4.40 -9.93 2.36
C GLU A 112 3.06 -10.61 2.06
N ASN A 113 2.28 -9.97 1.19
CA ASN A 113 0.93 -10.42 0.86
C ASN A 113 0.87 -11.29 -0.39
N ARG A 114 -0.34 -11.76 -0.72
CA ARG A 114 -0.65 -12.48 -1.96
C ARG A 114 -1.37 -11.56 -2.95
N PHE A 115 -1.38 -11.93 -4.23
CA PHE A 115 -2.10 -11.17 -5.26
C PHE A 115 -3.61 -11.04 -5.02
N TRP A 116 -4.19 -11.94 -4.25
CA TRP A 116 -5.63 -12.02 -3.95
C TRP A 116 -6.00 -11.75 -2.50
N ASP A 117 -5.02 -11.54 -1.62
CA ASP A 117 -5.24 -11.32 -0.20
C ASP A 117 -4.21 -10.32 0.35
N ALA A 118 -4.67 -9.34 1.07
CA ALA A 118 -3.81 -8.37 1.74
C ALA A 118 -3.08 -8.96 2.98
N ASP A 119 -3.46 -10.16 3.40
CA ASP A 119 -2.91 -10.86 4.57
C ASP A 119 -2.93 -10.01 5.87
N LEU A 120 -3.79 -9.00 5.92
CA LEU A 120 -3.99 -8.16 7.10
C LEU A 120 -4.86 -8.89 8.14
N PRO A 121 -4.63 -8.68 9.44
CA PRO A 121 -5.52 -9.22 10.47
C PRO A 121 -6.94 -8.66 10.32
N GLU A 122 -7.96 -9.48 10.60
CA GLU A 122 -9.35 -9.03 10.54
C GLU A 122 -9.63 -7.92 11.58
N LYS A 123 -10.45 -6.93 11.18
CA LYS A 123 -10.89 -5.81 12.03
C LYS A 123 -9.75 -5.09 12.76
N SER A 124 -8.61 -4.94 12.09
CA SER A 124 -7.38 -4.43 12.70
C SER A 124 -7.05 -3.00 12.30
N VAL A 125 -7.57 -2.51 11.17
CA VAL A 125 -7.16 -1.21 10.62
C VAL A 125 -8.31 -0.21 10.60
N ASP A 126 -7.98 1.03 10.93
CA ASP A 126 -8.90 2.17 10.90
C ASP A 126 -8.87 2.84 9.51
N PHE A 127 -7.75 2.75 8.82
CA PHE A 127 -7.56 3.42 7.54
C PHE A 127 -6.68 2.59 6.60
N VAL A 128 -7.07 2.50 5.34
CA VAL A 128 -6.31 1.84 4.27
C VAL A 128 -6.02 2.85 3.16
N LEU A 129 -4.75 3.01 2.80
CA LEU A 129 -4.31 3.73 1.61
C LEU A 129 -4.01 2.72 0.49
N MET A 130 -4.51 3.01 -0.69
CA MET A 130 -4.09 2.40 -1.96
C MET A 130 -3.69 3.54 -2.90
N ALA A 131 -2.38 3.77 -3.05
CA ALA A 131 -1.85 4.82 -3.91
C ALA A 131 -1.11 4.21 -5.10
N ASP A 132 -1.61 4.44 -6.31
CA ASP A 132 -1.05 3.92 -7.56
C ASP A 132 -0.83 2.40 -7.56
N VAL A 133 -1.79 1.63 -7.06
CA VAL A 133 -1.66 0.17 -6.94
C VAL A 133 -2.89 -0.60 -7.40
N TYR A 134 -4.10 -0.02 -7.29
CA TYR A 134 -5.32 -0.72 -7.66
C TYR A 134 -5.34 -1.14 -9.13
N HIS A 135 -4.75 -0.34 -10.01
CA HIS A 135 -4.64 -0.63 -11.44
C HIS A 135 -3.78 -1.87 -11.75
N GLU A 136 -2.96 -2.33 -10.79
CA GLU A 136 -2.14 -3.54 -10.88
C GLU A 136 -2.82 -4.80 -10.31
N PHE A 137 -3.99 -4.67 -9.65
CA PHE A 137 -4.65 -5.82 -9.03
C PHE A 137 -5.16 -6.83 -10.05
N SER A 138 -4.48 -7.96 -10.17
CA SER A 138 -4.92 -9.11 -10.98
C SER A 138 -6.12 -9.87 -10.39
N HIS A 139 -6.44 -9.62 -9.11
CA HIS A 139 -7.54 -10.23 -8.36
C HIS A 139 -8.34 -9.15 -7.60
N PRO A 140 -8.91 -8.15 -8.29
CA PRO A 140 -9.44 -6.95 -7.62
C PRO A 140 -10.56 -7.26 -6.64
N GLN A 141 -11.45 -8.19 -6.95
CA GLN A 141 -12.58 -8.53 -6.06
C GLN A 141 -12.11 -9.22 -4.79
N GLN A 142 -11.19 -10.17 -4.89
CA GLN A 142 -10.64 -10.91 -3.76
C GLN A 142 -9.82 -9.98 -2.86
N MET A 143 -8.94 -9.17 -3.47
CA MET A 143 -8.13 -8.20 -2.74
C MET A 143 -9.01 -7.19 -1.99
N LEU A 144 -9.99 -6.58 -2.64
CA LEU A 144 -10.92 -5.65 -1.98
C LEU A 144 -11.76 -6.34 -0.89
N SER A 145 -12.13 -7.61 -1.09
CA SER A 145 -12.82 -8.39 -0.06
C SER A 145 -11.95 -8.62 1.17
N SER A 146 -10.67 -8.95 0.98
CA SER A 146 -9.73 -9.14 2.11
C SER A 146 -9.46 -7.81 2.83
N ILE A 147 -9.26 -6.72 2.11
CA ILE A 147 -9.12 -5.37 2.68
C ILE A 147 -10.36 -5.02 3.51
N LYS A 148 -11.58 -5.27 2.99
CA LYS A 148 -12.82 -5.01 3.71
C LYS A 148 -12.89 -5.79 5.03
N LYS A 149 -12.44 -7.05 5.07
CA LYS A 149 -12.41 -7.86 6.30
C LYS A 149 -11.43 -7.30 7.34
N SER A 150 -10.33 -6.68 6.90
CA SER A 150 -9.35 -6.09 7.79
C SER A 150 -9.79 -4.77 8.41
N LEU A 151 -10.74 -4.07 7.81
CA LEU A 151 -11.26 -2.81 8.33
C LEU A 151 -12.06 -3.02 9.63
N LYS A 152 -11.87 -2.10 10.58
CA LYS A 152 -12.78 -1.92 11.72
C LYS A 152 -14.13 -1.39 11.22
N GLU A 153 -15.13 -1.33 12.12
CA GLU A 153 -16.52 -0.96 11.77
C GLU A 153 -16.61 0.39 11.04
N ASP A 154 -15.88 1.40 11.51
CA ASP A 154 -15.84 2.74 10.91
C ASP A 154 -14.58 2.95 10.06
N GLY A 155 -13.92 1.87 9.61
CA GLY A 155 -12.69 1.91 8.84
C GLY A 155 -12.91 2.49 7.44
N VAL A 156 -11.94 3.27 6.97
CA VAL A 156 -11.99 4.01 5.71
C VAL A 156 -10.93 3.51 4.74
N VAL A 157 -11.29 3.44 3.45
CA VAL A 157 -10.35 3.20 2.34
C VAL A 157 -10.20 4.47 1.53
N CYS A 158 -8.95 4.87 1.28
CA CYS A 158 -8.59 5.91 0.33
C CYS A 158 -7.93 5.27 -0.89
N LEU A 159 -8.49 5.51 -2.06
CA LEU A 159 -7.94 5.11 -3.34
C LEU A 159 -7.45 6.36 -4.07
N LEU A 160 -6.16 6.37 -4.40
CA LEU A 160 -5.50 7.43 -5.17
C LEU A 160 -4.95 6.82 -6.45
N GLU A 161 -5.39 7.34 -7.58
CA GLU A 161 -4.99 6.88 -8.92
C GLU A 161 -4.87 8.05 -9.88
N PHE A 162 -4.03 7.94 -10.89
CA PHE A 162 -3.98 8.91 -11.98
C PHE A 162 -5.26 8.89 -12.80
N LYS A 163 -5.69 10.06 -13.23
CA LYS A 163 -6.80 10.16 -14.19
C LYS A 163 -6.29 9.74 -15.57
N SER A 164 -6.97 8.79 -16.21
CA SER A 164 -6.64 8.33 -17.56
C SER A 164 -6.82 9.42 -18.63
N GLU A 165 -7.56 10.47 -18.30
CA GLU A 165 -7.95 11.56 -19.20
C GLU A 165 -7.06 12.80 -19.06
N ASP A 166 -6.02 12.74 -18.22
CA ASP A 166 -5.10 13.86 -18.03
C ASP A 166 -4.03 13.83 -19.15
N PRO A 167 -4.17 14.67 -20.19
CA PRO A 167 -3.16 14.76 -21.22
C PRO A 167 -1.94 15.46 -20.62
N LYS A 168 -0.88 14.72 -20.39
CA LYS A 168 0.43 15.29 -20.04
C LYS A 168 1.07 15.98 -21.22
#